data_2d7c8fe0c7dc3e47f71b0c1c0008dde7
#
_entry.id   2d7c8fe0c7dc3e47f71b0c1c0008dde7
#
_cell.length_a   1.000
_cell.length_b   1.000
_cell.length_c   1.000
_cell.angle_alpha   90.00
_cell.angle_beta   90.00
_cell.angle_gamma   90.00
#
_symmetry.space_group_name_H-M   'P 1'
#
loop_
_entity.id
_entity.type
_entity.pdbx_description
1 polymer ?
#
loop_
_entity_poly.entity_id
_entity_poly.type
_entity_poly.pdbx_seq_one_letter_code
_entity_poly.pdbx_strand_id
1 'polypeptide(L)'
;AGMEEHMAYLQKQFDKSWGKTEPWKGSKADVVAASRKRSSRYLSLKENGYSDKGINNIFDDTVSTSIFTWDGVKDTVITPNDSLRHHLRFMHTGFMAMEPKTGYVLVWVGGIDHQFFKYDHVKSKRQVGSTFKPIVYATAIEQGISPCEYFPNSKITYEQYGWTPGNSSGEYGGYYSMMGGLTHSVNTVAAAIIMKTGVGPVVDEARKMGITSDLPRVPSIALGTASISLQEMVTAYSCFANRGFRADPQYLVRIDTASGEVLN
;
A
#
# COMPACT_ATOMS: atom_id res chain seq x y z
N ALA A 1 -1.92 13.83 15.76
CA ALA A 1 -0.80 13.89 16.71
C ALA A 1 0.04 12.61 16.67
N GLY A 2 -0.38 11.47 17.23
CA GLY A 2 0.50 10.29 17.38
C GLY A 2 1.06 9.71 16.08
N MET A 3 0.31 9.72 14.99
CA MET A 3 0.81 9.25 13.69
C MET A 3 1.90 10.19 13.13
N GLU A 4 1.71 11.48 13.23
CA GLU A 4 2.67 12.50 12.75
C GLU A 4 3.98 12.43 13.51
N GLU A 5 3.93 12.32 14.85
CA GLU A 5 5.11 12.16 15.71
C GLU A 5 5.89 10.89 15.35
N HIS A 6 5.17 9.76 15.13
CA HIS A 6 5.80 8.52 14.75
C HIS A 6 6.42 8.60 13.34
N MET A 7 5.73 9.22 12.40
CA MET A 7 6.27 9.41 11.04
C MET A 7 7.48 10.34 11.02
N ALA A 8 7.48 11.39 11.82
CA ALA A 8 8.66 12.26 11.99
C ALA A 8 9.85 11.49 12.56
N TYR A 9 9.61 10.61 13.54
CA TYR A 9 10.64 9.72 14.08
C TYR A 9 11.17 8.75 13.00
N LEU A 10 10.28 8.07 12.28
CA LEU A 10 10.67 7.14 11.20
C LEU A 10 11.45 7.86 10.10
N GLN A 11 11.04 9.07 9.73
CA GLN A 11 11.76 9.88 8.75
C GLN A 11 13.21 10.15 9.18
N LYS A 12 13.42 10.49 10.45
CA LYS A 12 14.78 10.69 10.99
C LYS A 12 15.65 9.42 10.90
N GLN A 13 15.05 8.24 11.15
CA GLN A 13 15.77 6.96 11.01
C GLN A 13 16.08 6.66 9.54
N PHE A 14 15.11 6.89 8.66
CA PHE A 14 15.26 6.71 7.22
C PHE A 14 16.35 7.62 6.63
N ASP A 15 16.34 8.90 7.01
CA ASP A 15 17.34 9.86 6.56
C ASP A 15 18.77 9.46 7.01
N LYS A 16 18.92 8.86 8.20
CA LYS A 16 20.19 8.30 8.66
C LYS A 16 20.63 7.09 7.82
N SER A 17 19.71 6.19 7.48
CA SER A 17 20.01 4.99 6.69
C SER A 17 20.32 5.31 5.24
N TRP A 18 19.66 6.33 4.66
CA TRP A 18 19.93 6.78 3.30
C TRP A 18 21.27 7.48 3.17
N GLY A 19 21.78 8.08 4.24
CA GLY A 19 23.05 8.75 4.30
C GLY A 19 23.18 9.81 3.20
N LYS A 20 24.30 9.79 2.47
CA LYS A 20 24.57 10.69 1.35
C LYS A 20 24.02 10.21 0.00
N THR A 21 23.31 9.08 -0.04
CA THR A 21 22.78 8.48 -1.28
C THR A 21 21.41 9.07 -1.58
N GLU A 22 21.31 9.85 -2.64
CA GLU A 22 20.02 10.38 -3.10
C GLU A 22 19.24 9.28 -3.86
N PRO A 23 17.94 9.08 -3.56
CA PRO A 23 17.15 7.97 -4.10
C PRO A 23 16.87 8.07 -5.61
N TRP A 24 17.13 9.24 -6.20
CA TRP A 24 16.96 9.51 -7.64
C TRP A 24 18.27 9.48 -8.41
N LYS A 25 19.42 9.16 -7.80
CA LYS A 25 20.67 8.92 -8.52
C LYS A 25 20.68 7.54 -9.21
N GLY A 26 21.35 7.46 -10.33
CA GLY A 26 21.46 6.24 -11.14
C GLY A 26 20.17 5.92 -11.90
N SER A 27 19.75 4.66 -11.93
CA SER A 27 18.57 4.18 -12.68
C SER A 27 17.23 4.78 -12.22
N LYS A 28 17.20 5.50 -11.10
CA LYS A 28 16.01 6.16 -10.56
C LYS A 28 15.95 7.67 -10.83
N ALA A 29 16.88 8.22 -11.60
CA ALA A 29 16.89 9.65 -11.98
C ALA A 29 15.59 10.11 -12.65
N ASP A 30 14.90 9.21 -13.36
CA ASP A 30 13.63 9.47 -14.04
C ASP A 30 12.46 9.78 -13.09
N VAL A 31 12.56 9.46 -11.81
CA VAL A 31 11.50 9.72 -10.83
C VAL A 31 11.25 11.22 -10.68
N VAL A 32 12.30 12.04 -10.63
CA VAL A 32 12.17 13.50 -10.55
C VAL A 32 11.57 14.06 -11.84
N ALA A 33 12.04 13.58 -13.00
CA ALA A 33 11.50 13.99 -14.30
C ALA A 33 10.03 13.59 -14.46
N ALA A 34 9.65 12.39 -14.04
CA ALA A 34 8.27 11.91 -14.06
C ALA A 34 7.38 12.75 -13.11
N SER A 35 7.88 13.08 -11.91
CA SER A 35 7.15 13.92 -10.94
C SER A 35 6.99 15.35 -11.46
N ARG A 36 8.01 15.91 -12.10
CA ARG A 36 7.94 17.21 -12.77
C ARG A 36 6.83 17.26 -13.81
N LYS A 37 6.78 16.27 -14.71
CA LYS A 37 5.75 16.20 -15.77
C LYS A 37 4.32 16.09 -15.25
N ARG A 38 4.14 15.57 -14.05
CA ARG A 38 2.84 15.43 -13.36
C ARG A 38 2.49 16.63 -12.48
N SER A 39 3.43 17.53 -12.23
CA SER A 39 3.19 18.70 -11.39
C SER A 39 2.23 19.67 -12.05
N SER A 40 1.35 20.33 -11.27
CA SER A 40 0.42 21.35 -11.76
C SER A 40 1.14 22.50 -12.46
N ARG A 41 2.31 22.88 -11.96
CA ARG A 41 3.16 23.92 -12.61
C ARG A 41 3.58 23.52 -14.02
N TYR A 42 4.03 22.27 -14.23
CA TYR A 42 4.43 21.79 -15.55
C TYR A 42 3.23 21.76 -16.50
N LEU A 43 2.10 21.22 -16.05
CA LEU A 43 0.87 21.12 -16.86
C LEU A 43 0.37 22.50 -17.27
N SER A 44 0.30 23.43 -16.33
CA SER A 44 -0.11 24.82 -16.64
C SER A 44 0.83 25.51 -17.63
N LEU A 45 2.16 25.32 -17.51
CA LEU A 45 3.10 25.88 -18.48
C LEU A 45 2.91 25.26 -19.87
N LYS A 46 2.61 23.97 -19.96
CA LYS A 46 2.29 23.30 -21.23
C LYS A 46 1.01 23.85 -21.86
N GLU A 47 -0.04 24.02 -21.08
CA GLU A 47 -1.30 24.63 -21.53
C GLU A 47 -1.09 26.07 -22.05
N ASN A 48 -0.17 26.82 -21.44
CA ASN A 48 0.21 28.15 -21.89
C ASN A 48 1.22 28.16 -23.06
N GLY A 49 1.49 27.00 -23.69
CA GLY A 49 2.27 26.91 -24.92
C GLY A 49 3.80 26.93 -24.75
N TYR A 50 4.32 26.79 -23.53
CA TYR A 50 5.77 26.76 -23.32
C TYR A 50 6.38 25.46 -23.89
N SER A 51 7.53 25.59 -24.55
CA SER A 51 8.32 24.45 -25.00
C SER A 51 8.95 23.68 -23.81
N ASP A 52 9.32 22.42 -24.01
CA ASP A 52 9.99 21.64 -22.95
C ASP A 52 11.30 22.29 -22.49
N LYS A 53 12.05 22.91 -23.41
CA LYS A 53 13.27 23.65 -23.08
C LYS A 53 12.97 24.90 -22.22
N GLY A 54 11.93 25.65 -22.56
CA GLY A 54 11.50 26.79 -21.75
C GLY A 54 11.04 26.38 -20.35
N ILE A 55 10.28 25.28 -20.24
CA ILE A 55 9.85 24.74 -18.95
C ILE A 55 11.04 24.27 -18.12
N ASN A 56 12.04 23.62 -18.74
CA ASN A 56 13.24 23.20 -18.02
C ASN A 56 13.97 24.40 -17.39
N ASN A 57 14.15 25.49 -18.13
CA ASN A 57 14.77 26.71 -17.59
C ASN A 57 13.97 27.24 -16.38
N ILE A 58 12.63 27.36 -16.52
CA ILE A 58 11.76 27.82 -15.41
C ILE A 58 11.85 26.90 -14.17
N PHE A 59 12.09 25.61 -14.36
CA PHE A 59 12.25 24.66 -13.25
C PHE A 59 13.65 24.72 -12.60
N ASP A 60 14.62 25.33 -13.26
CA ASP A 60 15.98 25.56 -12.74
C ASP A 60 16.16 26.96 -12.15
N ASP A 61 15.21 27.88 -12.39
CA ASP A 61 15.20 29.21 -11.77
C ASP A 61 14.63 29.15 -10.34
N THR A 62 15.20 29.96 -9.43
CA THR A 62 14.72 30.02 -8.05
C THR A 62 13.42 30.80 -7.93
N VAL A 63 12.52 30.32 -7.10
CA VAL A 63 11.24 30.96 -6.78
C VAL A 63 10.98 30.94 -5.28
N SER A 64 10.28 31.97 -4.79
CA SER A 64 9.74 31.94 -3.42
C SER A 64 8.63 30.91 -3.35
N THR A 65 8.72 29.99 -2.41
CA THR A 65 7.77 28.89 -2.22
C THR A 65 7.75 28.41 -0.78
N SER A 66 6.62 27.85 -0.36
CA SER A 66 6.48 27.18 0.92
C SER A 66 6.74 25.69 0.75
N ILE A 67 7.46 25.09 1.67
CA ILE A 67 7.74 23.65 1.72
C ILE A 67 7.26 23.05 3.02
N PHE A 68 6.88 21.75 2.98
CA PHE A 68 6.57 20.97 4.15
C PHE A 68 7.84 20.62 4.92
N THR A 69 7.81 20.75 6.25
CA THR A 69 8.76 20.13 7.17
C THR A 69 8.00 19.54 8.36
N TRP A 70 8.62 18.60 9.09
CA TRP A 70 8.01 18.04 10.30
C TRP A 70 7.84 19.07 11.44
N ASP A 71 8.55 20.20 11.34
CA ASP A 71 8.44 21.31 12.30
C ASP A 71 7.46 22.41 11.83
N GLY A 72 6.73 22.16 10.73
CA GLY A 72 5.74 23.08 10.14
C GLY A 72 6.11 23.54 8.74
N VAL A 73 5.30 24.42 8.18
CA VAL A 73 5.51 25.01 6.85
C VAL A 73 6.64 26.03 6.91
N LYS A 74 7.57 25.93 5.94
CA LYS A 74 8.71 26.85 5.85
C LYS A 74 8.72 27.55 4.51
N ASP A 75 8.75 28.88 4.54
CA ASP A 75 8.97 29.70 3.34
C ASP A 75 10.46 29.73 2.98
N THR A 76 10.75 29.58 1.72
CA THR A 76 12.12 29.49 1.21
C THR A 76 12.20 29.91 -0.26
N VAL A 77 13.43 30.15 -0.72
CA VAL A 77 13.72 30.46 -2.14
C VAL A 77 14.56 29.33 -2.71
N ILE A 78 13.94 28.47 -3.49
CA ILE A 78 14.56 27.29 -4.09
C ILE A 78 14.04 27.07 -5.51
N THR A 79 14.71 26.23 -6.29
CA THR A 79 14.20 25.86 -7.61
C THR A 79 12.98 24.93 -7.51
N PRO A 80 12.04 24.94 -8.46
CA PRO A 80 10.97 23.96 -8.51
C PRO A 80 11.48 22.52 -8.53
N ASN A 81 12.62 22.24 -9.16
CA ASN A 81 13.26 20.93 -9.14
C ASN A 81 13.72 20.53 -7.73
N ASP A 82 14.28 21.46 -6.94
CA ASP A 82 14.67 21.18 -5.56
C ASP A 82 13.47 21.02 -4.64
N SER A 83 12.40 21.78 -4.87
CA SER A 83 11.12 21.56 -4.18
C SER A 83 10.58 20.17 -4.44
N LEU A 84 10.60 19.67 -5.69
CA LEU A 84 10.21 18.29 -6.01
C LEU A 84 11.08 17.27 -5.30
N ARG A 85 12.41 17.43 -5.34
CA ARG A 85 13.34 16.54 -4.63
C ARG A 85 13.07 16.52 -3.12
N HIS A 86 12.83 17.70 -2.53
CA HIS A 86 12.49 17.82 -1.12
C HIS A 86 11.26 17.00 -0.76
N HIS A 87 10.14 17.18 -1.50
CA HIS A 87 8.89 16.49 -1.20
C HIS A 87 8.94 14.98 -1.52
N LEU A 88 9.73 14.55 -2.51
CA LEU A 88 9.91 13.13 -2.85
C LEU A 88 10.68 12.33 -1.78
N ARG A 89 11.33 12.99 -0.82
CA ARG A 89 12.07 12.32 0.26
C ARG A 89 11.20 11.89 1.43
N PHE A 90 10.01 12.47 1.57
CA PHE A 90 9.14 12.16 2.69
C PHE A 90 8.54 10.76 2.59
N MET A 91 8.55 10.06 3.71
CA MET A 91 7.81 8.82 3.87
C MET A 91 6.32 9.14 4.01
N HIS A 92 5.49 8.34 3.36
CA HIS A 92 4.05 8.50 3.39
C HIS A 92 3.40 7.33 4.12
N THR A 93 2.26 7.59 4.75
CA THR A 93 1.43 6.58 5.39
C THR A 93 -0.04 6.87 5.17
N GLY A 94 -0.85 5.82 5.28
CA GLY A 94 -2.29 5.91 5.43
C GLY A 94 -2.71 5.12 6.66
N PHE A 95 -3.79 5.54 7.30
CA PHE A 95 -4.38 4.81 8.42
C PHE A 95 -5.90 4.80 8.29
N MET A 96 -6.50 3.63 8.54
CA MET A 96 -7.95 3.45 8.56
C MET A 96 -8.33 2.56 9.74
N ALA A 97 -9.37 2.96 10.46
CA ALA A 97 -10.04 2.12 11.43
C ALA A 97 -11.53 2.03 11.08
N MET A 98 -12.08 0.82 11.18
CA MET A 98 -13.47 0.51 10.86
C MET A 98 -14.06 -0.41 11.92
N GLU A 99 -15.32 -0.19 12.29
CA GLU A 99 -16.04 -1.13 13.13
C GLU A 99 -16.42 -2.38 12.32
N PRO A 100 -16.00 -3.58 12.71
CA PRO A 100 -16.19 -4.77 11.88
C PRO A 100 -17.66 -5.18 11.68
N LYS A 101 -18.57 -4.88 12.62
CA LYS A 101 -19.98 -5.29 12.55
C LYS A 101 -20.79 -4.39 11.65
N THR A 102 -20.58 -3.08 11.71
CA THR A 102 -21.42 -2.08 11.04
C THR A 102 -20.79 -1.56 9.76
N GLY A 103 -19.48 -1.69 9.63
CA GLY A 103 -18.72 -1.06 8.55
C GLY A 103 -18.45 0.44 8.78
N TYR A 104 -18.86 1.03 9.91
CA TYR A 104 -18.62 2.46 10.17
C TYR A 104 -17.12 2.76 10.18
N VAL A 105 -16.71 3.71 9.35
CA VAL A 105 -15.34 4.20 9.31
C VAL A 105 -15.14 5.17 10.46
N LEU A 106 -14.35 4.74 11.44
CA LEU A 106 -14.06 5.51 12.67
C LEU A 106 -12.91 6.48 12.47
N VAL A 107 -11.91 6.11 11.68
CA VAL A 107 -10.74 6.93 11.39
C VAL A 107 -10.32 6.74 9.95
N TRP A 108 -10.00 7.85 9.28
CA TRP A 108 -9.44 7.89 7.95
C TRP A 108 -8.34 8.95 7.88
N VAL A 109 -7.11 8.51 7.69
CA VAL A 109 -5.96 9.39 7.51
C VAL A 109 -5.29 9.03 6.18
N GLY A 110 -5.51 9.84 5.16
CA GLY A 110 -5.04 9.58 3.79
C GLY A 110 -3.56 9.90 3.56
N GLY A 111 -2.92 10.64 4.45
CA GLY A 111 -1.52 11.05 4.28
C GLY A 111 -1.01 11.88 5.45
N ILE A 112 0.23 12.36 5.32
CA ILE A 112 0.92 13.12 6.38
C ILE A 112 0.54 14.59 6.41
N ASP A 113 0.20 15.17 5.26
CA ASP A 113 -0.27 16.55 5.13
C ASP A 113 -1.00 16.73 3.80
N HIS A 114 -2.27 17.18 3.84
CA HIS A 114 -3.09 17.31 2.63
C HIS A 114 -2.74 18.56 1.80
N GLN A 115 -2.15 19.59 2.39
CA GLN A 115 -1.77 20.80 1.65
C GLN A 115 -0.68 20.49 0.64
N PHE A 116 0.32 19.69 1.03
CA PHE A 116 1.49 19.36 0.21
C PHE A 116 1.37 18.01 -0.49
N PHE A 117 0.66 17.02 0.10
CA PHE A 117 0.57 15.65 -0.36
C PHE A 117 -0.90 15.23 -0.51
N LYS A 118 -1.47 15.50 -1.68
CA LYS A 118 -2.89 15.26 -1.95
C LYS A 118 -3.24 13.82 -2.29
N TYR A 119 -2.27 12.92 -2.24
CA TYR A 119 -2.46 11.52 -2.58
C TYR A 119 -2.98 10.73 -1.39
N ASP A 120 -4.17 10.14 -1.51
CA ASP A 120 -4.79 9.36 -0.45
C ASP A 120 -4.22 7.93 -0.41
N HIS A 121 -3.43 7.65 0.62
CA HIS A 121 -2.78 6.36 0.81
C HIS A 121 -3.72 5.26 1.35
N VAL A 122 -4.93 5.59 1.78
CA VAL A 122 -5.96 4.60 2.12
C VAL A 122 -6.60 4.03 0.86
N LYS A 123 -6.79 4.86 -0.17
CA LYS A 123 -7.34 4.46 -1.48
C LYS A 123 -6.29 3.98 -2.48
N SER A 124 -5.06 4.39 -2.32
CA SER A 124 -4.01 4.02 -3.25
C SER A 124 -3.65 2.54 -3.16
N LYS A 125 -3.53 1.90 -4.32
CA LYS A 125 -3.23 0.48 -4.45
C LYS A 125 -1.72 0.25 -4.36
N ARG A 126 -1.30 -0.71 -3.53
CA ARG A 126 0.09 -1.14 -3.36
C ARG A 126 0.15 -2.64 -3.21
N GLN A 127 1.28 -3.24 -3.53
CA GLN A 127 1.52 -4.66 -3.24
C GLN A 127 1.34 -4.91 -1.75
N VAL A 128 0.41 -5.81 -1.43
CA VAL A 128 0.03 -6.10 -0.04
C VAL A 128 0.98 -7.05 0.67
N GLY A 129 1.83 -7.74 -0.08
CA GLY A 129 2.79 -8.68 0.48
C GLY A 129 2.12 -9.76 1.33
N SER A 130 2.79 -10.16 2.38
CA SER A 130 2.33 -11.24 3.27
C SER A 130 1.01 -10.97 3.98
N THR A 131 0.45 -9.77 3.93
CA THR A 131 -0.89 -9.50 4.47
C THR A 131 -1.99 -10.19 3.67
N PHE A 132 -1.70 -10.69 2.47
CA PHE A 132 -2.64 -11.49 1.69
C PHE A 132 -2.74 -12.95 2.16
N LYS A 133 -1.74 -13.47 2.87
CA LYS A 133 -1.69 -14.87 3.32
C LYS A 133 -2.91 -15.33 4.11
N PRO A 134 -3.48 -14.57 5.06
CA PRO A 134 -4.67 -15.00 5.79
C PRO A 134 -5.84 -15.40 4.89
N ILE A 135 -6.01 -14.73 3.73
CA ILE A 135 -7.06 -15.09 2.76
C ILE A 135 -6.79 -16.46 2.13
N VAL A 136 -5.55 -16.74 1.76
CA VAL A 136 -5.12 -18.05 1.23
C VAL A 136 -5.35 -19.16 2.26
N TYR A 137 -5.02 -18.90 3.51
CA TYR A 137 -5.16 -19.86 4.60
C TYR A 137 -6.62 -20.08 5.01
N ALA A 138 -7.46 -19.03 4.95
CA ALA A 138 -8.89 -19.16 5.15
C ALA A 138 -9.51 -20.07 4.08
N THR A 139 -9.18 -19.83 2.80
CA THR A 139 -9.63 -20.69 1.68
C THR A 139 -9.19 -22.15 1.88
N ALA A 140 -7.98 -22.38 2.35
CA ALA A 140 -7.47 -23.71 2.64
C ALA A 140 -8.29 -24.42 3.75
N ILE A 141 -8.63 -23.71 4.82
CA ILE A 141 -9.47 -24.21 5.91
C ILE A 141 -10.87 -24.54 5.41
N GLU A 142 -11.49 -23.68 4.59
CA GLU A 142 -12.81 -23.96 3.99
C GLU A 142 -12.81 -25.23 3.13
N GLN A 143 -11.68 -25.54 2.48
CA GLN A 143 -11.50 -26.78 1.72
C GLN A 143 -11.14 -27.99 2.58
N GLY A 144 -11.15 -27.85 3.91
CA GLY A 144 -10.88 -28.93 4.85
C GLY A 144 -9.41 -29.23 5.11
N ILE A 145 -8.49 -28.37 4.69
CA ILE A 145 -7.07 -28.50 5.04
C ILE A 145 -6.89 -28.14 6.51
N SER A 146 -6.35 -29.08 7.29
CA SER A 146 -6.17 -28.89 8.73
C SER A 146 -5.10 -27.84 9.03
N PRO A 147 -5.31 -26.93 10.01
CA PRO A 147 -4.25 -26.05 10.52
C PRO A 147 -3.02 -26.81 11.05
N CYS A 148 -3.17 -28.08 11.40
CA CYS A 148 -2.11 -28.98 11.85
C CYS A 148 -1.42 -29.74 10.71
N GLU A 149 -1.89 -29.62 9.46
CA GLU A 149 -1.22 -30.27 8.33
C GLU A 149 0.16 -29.67 8.10
N TYR A 150 1.16 -30.53 7.85
CA TYR A 150 2.54 -30.13 7.69
C TYR A 150 2.91 -29.96 6.21
N PHE A 151 3.61 -28.86 5.91
CA PHE A 151 4.13 -28.51 4.61
C PHE A 151 5.65 -28.38 4.66
N PRO A 152 6.39 -28.82 3.60
CA PRO A 152 7.84 -28.72 3.58
C PRO A 152 8.28 -27.26 3.43
N ASN A 153 9.29 -26.86 4.17
CA ASN A 153 9.98 -25.57 3.98
C ASN A 153 11.11 -25.74 2.97
N SER A 154 10.75 -26.01 1.72
CA SER A 154 11.68 -26.30 0.65
C SER A 154 11.50 -25.35 -0.53
N LYS A 155 12.61 -25.01 -1.18
CA LYS A 155 12.61 -24.22 -2.42
C LYS A 155 12.20 -25.13 -3.59
N ILE A 156 10.92 -25.05 -3.98
CA ILE A 156 10.33 -25.90 -5.05
C ILE A 156 10.09 -25.01 -6.26
N THR A 157 10.48 -25.50 -7.44
CA THR A 157 10.14 -24.87 -8.73
C THR A 157 8.82 -25.46 -9.23
N TYR A 158 7.86 -24.60 -9.49
CA TYR A 158 6.57 -24.95 -10.09
C TYR A 158 6.68 -24.69 -11.61
N GLU A 159 7.17 -25.70 -12.34
CA GLU A 159 7.54 -25.62 -13.77
C GLU A 159 6.42 -25.04 -14.64
N GLN A 160 5.16 -25.44 -14.41
CA GLN A 160 3.99 -24.98 -15.13
C GLN A 160 3.75 -23.45 -15.05
N TYR A 161 4.38 -22.78 -14.08
CA TYR A 161 4.30 -21.32 -13.88
C TYR A 161 5.66 -20.63 -14.00
N GLY A 162 6.73 -21.39 -14.23
CA GLY A 162 8.11 -20.86 -14.23
C GLY A 162 8.45 -20.14 -12.93
N TRP A 163 7.92 -20.62 -11.79
CA TRP A 163 7.96 -19.90 -10.51
C TRP A 163 8.61 -20.69 -9.39
N THR A 164 9.60 -20.06 -8.75
CA THR A 164 10.33 -20.64 -7.63
C THR A 164 10.27 -19.70 -6.44
N PRO A 165 9.27 -19.84 -5.54
CA PRO A 165 9.16 -18.98 -4.36
C PRO A 165 10.33 -19.17 -3.39
N GLY A 166 10.81 -18.07 -2.82
CA GLY A 166 11.86 -18.06 -1.81
C GLY A 166 11.41 -17.38 -0.52
N ASN A 167 11.97 -17.83 0.61
CA ASN A 167 11.78 -17.18 1.90
C ASN A 167 12.60 -15.90 2.01
N SER A 168 12.06 -14.87 2.64
CA SER A 168 12.76 -13.59 2.86
C SER A 168 14.00 -13.74 3.76
N SER A 169 13.99 -14.72 4.67
CA SER A 169 15.13 -15.07 5.52
C SER A 169 16.24 -15.80 4.78
N GLY A 170 15.93 -16.41 3.62
CA GLY A 170 16.83 -17.30 2.92
C GLY A 170 16.99 -18.69 3.58
N GLU A 171 16.25 -18.96 4.66
CA GLU A 171 16.32 -20.21 5.41
C GLU A 171 15.33 -21.23 4.86
N TYR A 172 15.78 -22.49 4.74
CA TYR A 172 15.02 -23.62 4.24
C TYR A 172 15.29 -24.87 5.10
N GLY A 173 14.44 -25.87 4.92
CA GLY A 173 14.55 -27.17 5.59
C GLY A 173 13.47 -27.39 6.64
N GLY A 174 13.25 -28.66 6.98
CA GLY A 174 12.20 -29.06 7.91
C GLY A 174 10.78 -28.85 7.34
N TYR A 175 9.83 -28.86 8.26
CA TYR A 175 8.41 -28.74 7.99
C TYR A 175 7.77 -27.74 8.94
N TYR A 176 6.77 -27.03 8.46
CA TYR A 176 5.89 -26.21 9.27
C TYR A 176 4.47 -26.74 9.19
N SER A 177 3.76 -26.78 10.30
CA SER A 177 2.30 -26.91 10.26
C SER A 177 1.73 -25.70 9.50
N MET A 178 0.54 -25.83 8.93
CA MET A 178 -0.14 -24.70 8.27
C MET A 178 -0.19 -23.49 9.20
N MET A 179 -0.58 -23.65 10.46
CA MET A 179 -0.59 -22.59 11.47
C MET A 179 0.82 -21.98 11.68
N GLY A 180 1.85 -22.82 11.83
CA GLY A 180 3.25 -22.36 11.98
C GLY A 180 3.74 -21.59 10.75
N GLY A 181 3.37 -22.04 9.55
CA GLY A 181 3.69 -21.36 8.28
C GLY A 181 3.11 -19.95 8.21
N LEU A 182 1.89 -19.74 8.73
CA LEU A 182 1.28 -18.41 8.83
C LEU A 182 1.97 -17.56 9.92
N THR A 183 2.17 -18.13 11.10
CA THR A 183 2.78 -17.43 12.24
C THR A 183 4.17 -16.89 11.91
N HIS A 184 4.99 -17.67 11.19
CA HIS A 184 6.33 -17.26 10.75
C HIS A 184 6.36 -16.63 9.35
N SER A 185 5.20 -16.48 8.74
CA SER A 185 5.06 -15.88 7.39
C SER A 185 5.92 -16.58 6.33
N VAL A 186 6.02 -17.91 6.38
CA VAL A 186 6.88 -18.71 5.50
C VAL A 186 6.31 -18.73 4.08
N ASN A 187 7.12 -18.25 3.11
CA ASN A 187 6.67 -18.11 1.72
C ASN A 187 6.52 -19.46 1.01
N THR A 188 7.43 -20.39 1.24
CA THR A 188 7.39 -21.74 0.64
C THR A 188 6.15 -22.51 1.09
N VAL A 189 5.74 -22.34 2.34
CA VAL A 189 4.50 -22.95 2.89
C VAL A 189 3.26 -22.30 2.26
N ALA A 190 3.21 -20.97 2.17
CA ALA A 190 2.09 -20.29 1.52
C ALA A 190 1.96 -20.68 0.04
N ALA A 191 3.09 -20.86 -0.66
CA ALA A 191 3.12 -21.37 -2.02
C ALA A 191 2.59 -22.81 -2.13
N ALA A 192 3.00 -23.70 -1.25
CA ALA A 192 2.50 -25.07 -1.22
C ALA A 192 0.98 -25.13 -0.95
N ILE A 193 0.49 -24.26 -0.06
CA ILE A 193 -0.95 -24.17 0.27
C ILE A 193 -1.73 -23.71 -0.96
N ILE A 194 -1.35 -22.61 -1.64
CA ILE A 194 -2.12 -22.15 -2.82
C ILE A 194 -2.04 -23.14 -3.99
N MET A 195 -0.96 -23.88 -4.12
CA MET A 195 -0.87 -24.95 -5.12
C MET A 195 -1.84 -26.11 -4.81
N LYS A 196 -2.14 -26.35 -3.53
CA LYS A 196 -3.10 -27.36 -3.09
C LYS A 196 -4.54 -26.87 -3.17
N THR A 197 -4.81 -25.62 -2.77
CA THR A 197 -6.16 -25.02 -2.79
C THR A 197 -6.60 -24.59 -4.17
N GLY A 198 -5.66 -24.22 -5.03
CA GLY A 198 -5.90 -23.58 -6.32
C GLY A 198 -6.03 -22.05 -6.24
N VAL A 199 -5.57 -21.38 -7.28
CA VAL A 199 -5.60 -19.90 -7.37
C VAL A 199 -7.03 -19.36 -7.51
N GLY A 200 -7.90 -20.07 -8.27
CA GLY A 200 -9.30 -19.67 -8.49
C GLY A 200 -10.07 -19.48 -7.18
N PRO A 201 -10.18 -20.52 -6.35
CA PRO A 201 -10.87 -20.42 -5.04
C PRO A 201 -10.34 -19.29 -4.15
N VAL A 202 -9.02 -19.07 -4.11
CA VAL A 202 -8.43 -17.97 -3.32
C VAL A 202 -8.85 -16.59 -3.86
N VAL A 203 -8.87 -16.41 -5.18
CA VAL A 203 -9.34 -15.16 -5.79
C VAL A 203 -10.84 -14.95 -5.52
N ASP A 204 -11.63 -16.01 -5.64
CA ASP A 204 -13.07 -15.95 -5.42
C ASP A 204 -13.38 -15.62 -3.94
N GLU A 205 -12.61 -16.17 -3.01
CA GLU A 205 -12.74 -15.84 -1.58
C GLU A 205 -12.34 -14.39 -1.29
N ALA A 206 -11.23 -13.92 -1.86
CA ALA A 206 -10.84 -12.52 -1.75
C ALA A 206 -11.93 -11.56 -2.27
N ARG A 207 -12.64 -11.93 -3.35
CA ARG A 207 -13.80 -11.18 -3.86
C ARG A 207 -14.96 -11.14 -2.88
N LYS A 208 -15.32 -12.27 -2.26
CA LYS A 208 -16.36 -12.33 -1.23
C LYS A 208 -16.01 -11.44 -0.04
N MET A 209 -14.74 -11.42 0.37
CA MET A 209 -14.23 -10.57 1.44
C MET A 209 -14.17 -9.08 1.09
N GLY A 210 -14.54 -8.67 -0.13
CA GLY A 210 -14.68 -7.26 -0.53
C GLY A 210 -13.50 -6.67 -1.32
N ILE A 211 -12.54 -7.46 -1.76
CA ILE A 211 -11.46 -6.97 -2.61
C ILE A 211 -11.97 -6.85 -4.06
N THR A 212 -11.99 -5.62 -4.57
CA THR A 212 -12.44 -5.29 -5.93
C THR A 212 -11.29 -5.01 -6.89
N SER A 213 -10.08 -4.76 -6.35
CA SER A 213 -8.85 -4.56 -7.11
C SER A 213 -8.58 -5.73 -8.04
N ASP A 214 -7.87 -5.49 -9.13
CA ASP A 214 -7.47 -6.55 -10.03
C ASP A 214 -6.56 -7.58 -9.33
N LEU A 215 -6.94 -8.85 -9.40
CA LEU A 215 -6.25 -9.96 -8.75
C LEU A 215 -5.66 -10.88 -9.82
N PRO A 216 -4.34 -10.95 -9.98
CA PRO A 216 -3.71 -11.83 -10.96
C PRO A 216 -3.99 -13.30 -10.61
N ARG A 217 -4.46 -14.08 -11.61
CA ARG A 217 -4.76 -15.50 -11.44
C ARG A 217 -3.50 -16.37 -11.58
N VAL A 218 -2.49 -16.05 -10.80
CA VAL A 218 -1.20 -16.78 -10.74
C VAL A 218 -0.85 -17.13 -9.29
N PRO A 219 -0.13 -18.22 -9.02
CA PRO A 219 0.16 -18.69 -7.66
C PRO A 219 0.93 -17.68 -6.79
N SER A 220 1.69 -16.78 -7.40
CA SER A 220 2.44 -15.74 -6.67
C SER A 220 1.54 -14.77 -5.90
N ILE A 221 0.21 -14.75 -6.18
CA ILE A 221 -0.75 -13.98 -5.39
C ILE A 221 -0.72 -14.38 -3.90
N ALA A 222 -0.37 -15.62 -3.57
CA ALA A 222 -0.22 -16.08 -2.19
C ALA A 222 0.84 -15.28 -1.40
N LEU A 223 1.78 -14.66 -2.10
CA LEU A 223 2.82 -13.82 -1.52
C LEU A 223 2.45 -12.33 -1.58
N GLY A 224 1.22 -12.01 -2.00
CA GLY A 224 0.69 -10.65 -2.06
C GLY A 224 1.27 -9.80 -3.17
N THR A 225 1.45 -10.37 -4.36
CA THR A 225 1.91 -9.63 -5.56
C THR A 225 0.83 -8.71 -6.14
N ALA A 226 -0.43 -8.88 -5.73
CA ALA A 226 -1.53 -8.00 -6.11
C ALA A 226 -1.39 -6.60 -5.47
N SER A 227 -1.78 -5.58 -6.24
CA SER A 227 -1.87 -4.20 -5.74
C SER A 227 -3.30 -3.92 -5.27
N ILE A 228 -3.48 -3.80 -3.96
CA ILE A 228 -4.78 -3.64 -3.28
C ILE A 228 -4.70 -2.40 -2.40
N SER A 229 -5.82 -1.71 -2.21
CA SER A 229 -5.88 -0.53 -1.32
C SER A 229 -5.95 -0.94 0.15
N LEU A 230 -5.51 -0.05 1.05
CA LEU A 230 -5.64 -0.26 2.49
C LEU A 230 -7.11 -0.43 2.88
N GLN A 231 -8.02 0.35 2.30
CA GLN A 231 -9.46 0.23 2.51
C GLN A 231 -9.98 -1.18 2.22
N GLU A 232 -9.63 -1.75 1.06
CA GLU A 232 -10.05 -3.11 0.70
C GLU A 232 -9.47 -4.16 1.65
N MET A 233 -8.21 -3.99 2.06
CA MET A 233 -7.58 -4.90 3.04
C MET A 233 -8.24 -4.80 4.41
N VAL A 234 -8.56 -3.60 4.92
CA VAL A 234 -9.29 -3.42 6.18
C VAL A 234 -10.68 -4.07 6.09
N THR A 235 -11.38 -3.89 4.97
CA THR A 235 -12.68 -4.53 4.73
C THR A 235 -12.56 -6.06 4.75
N ALA A 236 -11.58 -6.62 4.06
CA ALA A 236 -11.35 -8.07 4.04
C ALA A 236 -10.99 -8.61 5.44
N TYR A 237 -10.14 -7.91 6.16
CA TYR A 237 -9.76 -8.30 7.53
C TYR A 237 -10.91 -8.17 8.54
N SER A 238 -11.86 -7.27 8.32
CA SER A 238 -13.05 -7.16 9.18
C SER A 238 -13.89 -8.43 9.18
N CYS A 239 -13.87 -9.22 8.10
CA CYS A 239 -14.55 -10.52 8.04
C CYS A 239 -14.06 -11.47 9.14
N PHE A 240 -12.75 -11.53 9.40
CA PHE A 240 -12.18 -12.36 10.48
C PHE A 240 -12.65 -11.90 11.85
N ALA A 241 -12.75 -10.59 12.09
CA ALA A 241 -13.22 -10.03 13.34
C ALA A 241 -14.76 -10.14 13.51
N ASN A 242 -15.50 -10.27 12.42
CA ASN A 242 -16.98 -10.32 12.37
C ASN A 242 -17.52 -11.71 12.04
N ARG A 243 -16.86 -12.78 12.52
CA ARG A 243 -17.31 -14.18 12.37
C ARG A 243 -17.55 -14.62 10.93
N GLY A 244 -16.81 -14.09 9.98
CA GLY A 244 -16.93 -14.36 8.54
C GLY A 244 -17.90 -13.42 7.79
N PHE A 245 -18.63 -12.57 8.48
CA PHE A 245 -19.54 -11.63 7.81
C PHE A 245 -18.81 -10.39 7.33
N ARG A 246 -19.00 -10.05 6.06
CA ARG A 246 -18.50 -8.80 5.47
C ARG A 246 -19.40 -7.63 5.85
N ALA A 247 -18.80 -6.52 6.22
CA ALA A 247 -19.45 -5.22 6.34
C ALA A 247 -18.75 -4.23 5.38
N ASP A 248 -19.54 -3.57 4.52
CA ASP A 248 -18.99 -2.57 3.61
C ASP A 248 -18.72 -1.24 4.34
N PRO A 249 -17.64 -0.52 3.98
CA PRO A 249 -17.29 0.72 4.65
C PRO A 249 -18.39 1.78 4.53
N GLN A 250 -18.86 2.30 5.66
CA GLN A 250 -19.88 3.34 5.76
C GLN A 250 -19.22 4.66 6.22
N TYR A 251 -19.26 5.67 5.33
CA TYR A 251 -18.67 7.00 5.59
C TYR A 251 -19.69 8.02 6.00
N LEU A 252 -20.95 7.80 5.58
CA LEU A 252 -22.04 8.72 5.76
C LEU A 252 -23.11 8.01 6.57
N VAL A 253 -23.39 8.54 7.76
CA VAL A 253 -24.39 7.97 8.67
C VAL A 253 -25.72 8.67 8.52
N ARG A 254 -25.70 10.00 8.28
CA ARG A 254 -26.88 10.83 8.22
C ARG A 254 -26.61 12.15 7.48
N ILE A 255 -27.61 12.63 6.75
CA ILE A 255 -27.61 13.95 6.13
C ILE A 255 -28.81 14.72 6.70
N ASP A 256 -28.56 15.90 7.25
CA ASP A 256 -29.60 16.80 7.73
C ASP A 256 -29.60 18.09 6.93
N THR A 257 -30.78 18.69 6.76
CA THR A 257 -30.90 20.07 6.31
C THR A 257 -30.38 21.06 7.37
N ALA A 258 -30.13 22.30 6.99
CA ALA A 258 -29.80 23.36 7.93
C ALA A 258 -30.90 23.59 8.99
N SER A 259 -32.15 23.20 8.72
CA SER A 259 -33.28 23.24 9.65
C SER A 259 -33.38 22.02 10.56
N GLY A 260 -32.51 21.02 10.42
CA GLY A 260 -32.48 19.79 11.21
C GLY A 260 -33.41 18.67 10.71
N GLU A 261 -33.96 18.79 9.51
CA GLU A 261 -34.73 17.72 8.88
C GLU A 261 -33.79 16.66 8.33
N VAL A 262 -34.05 15.39 8.59
CA VAL A 262 -33.27 14.26 8.10
C VAL A 262 -33.60 14.03 6.64
N LEU A 263 -32.62 14.10 5.75
CA LEU A 263 -32.78 13.85 4.31
C LEU A 263 -32.61 12.38 3.93
N ASN A 264 -31.95 11.58 4.82
CA ASN A 264 -31.81 10.15 4.66
C ASN A 264 -31.46 9.48 5.98
#